data_23d62900d2213f4c9401b9637bd04752
#
_entry.id   23d62900d2213f4c9401b9637bd04752
#
_cell.length_a   1.000
_cell.length_b   1.000
_cell.length_c   1.000
_cell.angle_alpha   90.00
_cell.angle_beta   90.00
_cell.angle_gamma   90.00
#
_symmetry.space_group_name_H-M   'P 1'
#
loop_
_entity.id
_entity.type
_entity.pdbx_description
1 polymer ?
#
loop_
_entity_poly.entity_id
_entity_poly.type
_entity_poly.pdbx_seq_one_letter_code
_entity_poly.pdbx_strand_id
1 'polypeptide(L)'
;IDIGSNAVRMLISYVLTKKDKYLFQKNQYIRLPLRLGEDSFKNGAISDYKINTLSNALLSFKYTMKVHGVDHYKIYATSALRDSKNSNDVIKQIYDLTGMNIELIDGLKEAKVIAMGNPIEKLDFDKTYLYVDVGGGSTEFSIIRMGDDKKSKSFNIGTVRLINNLVEESVFDEIKEWINENIEDNLKIKVFATGGNINKIQDLTRTKSGKPISYLSIKDLYNNLLEKDLTDRMIKYNLNPDRADVIIPALKI
;
A
#
# COMPACT_ATOMS: atom_id res chain seq x y z
N ILE A 1 -0.14 12.75 2.80
CA ILE A 1 1.16 12.10 2.55
C ILE A 1 1.14 10.75 3.25
N ASP A 2 1.58 9.72 2.54
CA ASP A 2 1.70 8.34 3.04
C ASP A 2 3.19 7.95 3.03
N ILE A 3 3.73 7.61 4.21
CA ILE A 3 5.09 7.10 4.38
C ILE A 3 5.03 5.59 4.52
N GLY A 4 5.08 4.90 3.38
CA GLY A 4 5.07 3.45 3.32
C GLY A 4 6.47 2.82 3.33
N SER A 5 6.53 1.50 3.48
CA SER A 5 7.80 0.75 3.55
C SER A 5 8.59 0.76 2.24
N ASN A 6 7.94 0.80 1.09
CA ASN A 6 8.62 0.84 -0.22
C ASN A 6 8.76 2.26 -0.76
N ALA A 7 7.76 3.12 -0.58
CA ALA A 7 7.74 4.46 -1.15
C ALA A 7 6.98 5.44 -0.27
N VAL A 8 7.37 6.70 -0.36
CA VAL A 8 6.62 7.82 0.19
C VAL A 8 5.78 8.44 -0.93
N ARG A 9 4.53 8.76 -0.62
CA ARG A 9 3.55 9.24 -1.61
C ARG A 9 2.87 10.50 -1.11
N MET A 10 2.66 11.44 -2.01
CA MET A 10 1.83 12.62 -1.77
C MET A 10 0.71 12.66 -2.80
N LEU A 11 -0.50 12.85 -2.32
CA LEU A 11 -1.67 13.14 -3.13
C LEU A 11 -2.20 14.52 -2.77
N ILE A 12 -2.29 15.41 -3.75
CA ILE A 12 -2.98 16.70 -3.63
C ILE A 12 -4.33 16.56 -4.34
N SER A 13 -5.39 16.97 -3.67
CA SER A 13 -6.75 16.92 -4.20
C SER A 13 -7.47 18.24 -3.97
N TYR A 14 -8.30 18.64 -4.93
CA TYR A 14 -9.33 19.64 -4.67
C TYR A 14 -10.46 19.01 -3.87
N VAL A 15 -10.95 19.75 -2.88
CA VAL A 15 -12.16 19.40 -2.13
C VAL A 15 -13.29 20.30 -2.63
N LEU A 16 -14.24 19.71 -3.31
CA LEU A 16 -15.39 20.40 -3.88
C LEU A 16 -16.64 20.06 -3.06
N THR A 17 -17.43 21.05 -2.71
CA THR A 17 -18.71 20.85 -2.00
C THR A 17 -19.87 20.99 -2.97
N LYS A 18 -20.75 19.98 -3.04
CA LYS A 18 -21.99 20.03 -3.82
C LYS A 18 -23.11 19.34 -3.04
N LYS A 19 -24.18 20.06 -2.73
CA LYS A 19 -25.36 19.55 -2.01
C LYS A 19 -24.97 18.77 -0.75
N ASP A 20 -24.17 19.39 0.13
CA ASP A 20 -23.64 18.83 1.39
C ASP A 20 -22.79 17.56 1.27
N LYS A 21 -22.35 17.24 0.04
CA LYS A 21 -21.41 16.16 -0.23
C LYS A 21 -20.04 16.71 -0.61
N TYR A 22 -18.99 16.13 -0.03
CA TYR A 22 -17.61 16.41 -0.43
C TYR A 22 -17.23 15.52 -1.62
N LEU A 23 -16.69 16.16 -2.66
CA LEU A 23 -16.15 15.50 -3.84
C LEU A 23 -14.64 15.77 -3.87
N PHE A 24 -13.85 14.73 -4.05
CA PHE A 24 -12.40 14.84 -4.12
C PHE A 24 -11.96 14.68 -5.57
N GLN A 25 -11.31 15.71 -6.10
CA GLN A 25 -10.74 15.67 -7.44
C GLN A 25 -9.21 15.67 -7.34
N LYS A 26 -8.58 14.60 -7.80
CA LYS A 26 -7.12 14.48 -7.81
C LYS A 26 -6.51 15.60 -8.66
N ASN A 27 -5.55 16.31 -8.05
CA ASN A 27 -4.75 17.31 -8.75
C ASN A 27 -3.35 16.74 -9.06
N GLN A 28 -2.57 16.40 -8.04
CA GLN A 28 -1.19 15.95 -8.20
C GLN A 28 -0.93 14.68 -7.39
N TYR A 29 -0.13 13.78 -7.95
CA TYR A 29 0.35 12.59 -7.26
C TYR A 29 1.85 12.43 -7.49
N ILE A 30 2.62 12.37 -6.42
CA ILE A 30 4.06 12.16 -6.45
C ILE A 30 4.38 10.92 -5.63
N ARG A 31 5.28 10.07 -6.16
CA ARG A 31 5.77 8.87 -5.50
C ARG A 31 7.28 8.84 -5.53
N LEU A 32 7.91 8.72 -4.37
CA LEU A 32 9.35 8.63 -4.19
C LEU A 32 9.71 7.28 -3.55
N PRO A 33 10.50 6.41 -4.22
CA PRO A 33 10.85 5.08 -3.72
C PRO A 33 12.01 5.15 -2.73
N LEU A 34 11.73 5.41 -1.46
CA LEU A 34 12.75 5.54 -0.40
C LEU A 34 13.15 4.20 0.22
N ARG A 35 12.26 3.19 0.17
CA ARG A 35 12.51 1.83 0.67
C ARG A 35 12.92 1.79 2.15
N LEU A 36 12.20 2.53 2.99
CA LEU A 36 12.44 2.57 4.44
C LEU A 36 12.37 1.18 5.10
N GLY A 37 11.55 0.29 4.53
CA GLY A 37 11.40 -1.07 5.01
C GLY A 37 12.67 -1.92 4.90
N GLU A 38 13.61 -1.59 4.02
CA GLU A 38 14.89 -2.30 3.94
C GLU A 38 15.68 -2.14 5.24
N ASP A 39 15.74 -0.92 5.77
CA ASP A 39 16.43 -0.64 7.03
C ASP A 39 15.64 -1.17 8.22
N SER A 40 14.36 -0.81 8.30
CA SER A 40 13.49 -1.15 9.41
C SER A 40 13.40 -2.65 9.64
N PHE A 41 13.10 -3.42 8.60
CA PHE A 41 12.82 -4.85 8.75
C PHE A 41 14.10 -5.69 8.85
N LYS A 42 15.21 -5.25 8.25
CA LYS A 42 16.49 -5.96 8.29
C LYS A 42 17.32 -5.59 9.52
N ASN A 43 17.39 -4.28 9.83
CA ASN A 43 18.27 -3.77 10.88
C ASN A 43 17.50 -3.38 12.16
N GLY A 44 16.19 -3.36 12.12
CA GLY A 44 15.33 -2.94 13.23
C GLY A 44 15.32 -1.44 13.48
N ALA A 45 15.98 -0.63 12.67
CA ALA A 45 16.06 0.83 12.81
C ALA A 45 16.26 1.51 11.45
N ILE A 46 15.78 2.74 11.31
CA ILE A 46 16.01 3.58 10.13
C ILE A 46 17.39 4.24 10.25
N SER A 47 18.21 4.14 9.22
CA SER A 47 19.54 4.75 9.16
C SER A 47 19.48 6.27 8.97
N ASP A 48 20.54 6.97 9.38
CA ASP A 48 20.67 8.42 9.20
C ASP A 48 20.58 8.82 7.72
N TYR A 49 21.13 7.99 6.82
CA TYR A 49 20.96 8.19 5.38
C TYR A 49 19.50 8.21 4.94
N LYS A 50 18.69 7.25 5.41
CA LYS A 50 17.25 7.17 5.10
C LYS A 50 16.47 8.30 5.78
N ILE A 51 16.86 8.71 7.00
CA ILE A 51 16.27 9.86 7.69
C ILE A 51 16.49 11.14 6.87
N ASN A 52 17.70 11.39 6.43
CA ASN A 52 18.03 12.55 5.60
C ASN A 52 17.29 12.51 4.25
N THR A 53 17.21 11.34 3.63
CA THR A 53 16.51 11.17 2.35
C THR A 53 15.00 11.41 2.52
N LEU A 54 14.39 10.90 3.61
CA LEU A 54 12.98 11.14 3.95
C LEU A 54 12.73 12.61 4.24
N SER A 55 13.62 13.28 4.98
CA SER A 55 13.51 14.71 5.26
C SER A 55 13.53 15.55 3.97
N ASN A 56 14.44 15.24 3.04
CA ASN A 56 14.49 15.90 1.74
C ASN A 56 13.23 15.65 0.91
N ALA A 57 12.70 14.43 0.93
CA ALA A 57 11.46 14.09 0.26
C ALA A 57 10.28 14.91 0.83
N LEU A 58 10.18 15.01 2.16
CA LEU A 58 9.12 15.78 2.81
C LEU A 58 9.28 17.29 2.57
N LEU A 59 10.48 17.82 2.54
CA LEU A 59 10.74 19.22 2.15
C LEU A 59 10.31 19.47 0.70
N SER A 60 10.61 18.57 -0.24
CA SER A 60 10.15 18.68 -1.62
C SER A 60 8.61 18.70 -1.69
N PHE A 61 7.94 17.88 -0.91
CA PHE A 61 6.49 17.85 -0.80
C PHE A 61 5.94 19.14 -0.18
N LYS A 62 6.61 19.67 0.86
CA LYS A 62 6.24 20.94 1.48
C LYS A 62 6.25 22.09 0.48
N TYR A 63 7.30 22.17 -0.34
CA TYR A 63 7.37 23.20 -1.40
C TYR A 63 6.36 22.97 -2.50
N THR A 64 6.13 21.72 -2.90
CA THR A 64 5.09 21.40 -3.88
C THR A 64 3.70 21.80 -3.36
N MET A 65 3.38 21.47 -2.11
CA MET A 65 2.12 21.87 -1.48
C MET A 65 1.96 23.40 -1.45
N LYS A 66 3.06 24.11 -1.16
CA LYS A 66 3.05 25.59 -1.18
C LYS A 66 2.75 26.15 -2.57
N VAL A 67 3.34 25.57 -3.63
CA VAL A 67 3.06 25.97 -5.03
C VAL A 67 1.60 25.72 -5.40
N HIS A 68 1.00 24.65 -4.91
CA HIS A 68 -0.40 24.31 -5.17
C HIS A 68 -1.40 24.99 -4.22
N GLY A 69 -0.96 25.83 -3.30
CA GLY A 69 -1.84 26.51 -2.34
C GLY A 69 -2.59 25.54 -1.41
N VAL A 70 -1.90 24.49 -0.93
CA VAL A 70 -2.53 23.50 -0.05
C VAL A 70 -2.72 24.08 1.35
N ASP A 71 -3.96 24.17 1.80
CA ASP A 71 -4.31 24.72 3.12
C ASP A 71 -4.19 23.70 4.24
N HIS A 72 -4.52 22.43 3.96
CA HIS A 72 -4.53 21.35 4.95
C HIS A 72 -3.82 20.10 4.43
N TYR A 73 -3.02 19.49 5.27
CA TYR A 73 -2.37 18.23 4.96
C TYR A 73 -2.29 17.31 6.18
N LYS A 74 -2.16 16.01 5.92
CA LYS A 74 -1.85 14.98 6.91
C LYS A 74 -0.71 14.12 6.40
N ILE A 75 0.12 13.63 7.33
CA ILE A 75 1.19 12.69 7.05
C ILE A 75 0.98 11.47 7.93
N TYR A 76 0.75 10.35 7.29
CA TYR A 76 0.67 9.05 7.96
C TYR A 76 1.90 8.22 7.66
N ALA A 77 2.41 7.53 8.67
CA ALA A 77 3.47 6.55 8.51
C ALA A 77 3.00 5.19 9.01
N THR A 78 3.37 4.16 8.26
CA THR A 78 2.91 2.79 8.45
C THR A 78 4.04 1.86 8.91
N SER A 79 4.00 0.60 8.55
CA SER A 79 4.79 -0.48 9.12
C SER A 79 6.30 -0.21 9.23
N ALA A 80 6.96 0.37 8.21
CA ALA A 80 8.41 0.57 8.29
C ALA A 80 8.82 1.50 9.43
N LEU A 81 8.12 2.63 9.59
CA LEU A 81 8.45 3.57 10.66
C LEU A 81 7.90 3.08 12.00
N ARG A 82 6.67 2.52 12.01
CA ARG A 82 6.04 1.97 13.22
C ARG A 82 6.87 0.87 13.86
N ASP A 83 7.43 -0.05 13.06
CA ASP A 83 8.14 -1.23 13.56
C ASP A 83 9.63 -0.93 13.87
N SER A 84 10.10 0.29 13.63
CA SER A 84 11.49 0.69 13.90
C SER A 84 11.72 1.03 15.37
N LYS A 85 12.80 0.53 15.95
CA LYS A 85 13.21 0.80 17.34
C LYS A 85 13.47 2.29 17.61
N ASN A 86 13.93 3.02 16.60
CA ASN A 86 14.22 4.46 16.69
C ASN A 86 13.10 5.35 16.13
N SER A 87 11.89 4.83 16.01
CA SER A 87 10.74 5.53 15.40
C SER A 87 10.50 6.95 15.96
N ASN A 88 10.49 7.08 17.29
CA ASN A 88 10.25 8.37 17.94
C ASN A 88 11.36 9.38 17.65
N ASP A 89 12.63 8.94 17.66
CA ASP A 89 13.78 9.79 17.35
C ASP A 89 13.76 10.25 15.89
N VAL A 90 13.39 9.34 14.97
CA VAL A 90 13.23 9.66 13.54
C VAL A 90 12.14 10.72 13.35
N ILE A 91 10.98 10.56 13.97
CA ILE A 91 9.87 11.52 13.88
C ILE A 91 10.29 12.88 14.41
N LYS A 92 10.97 12.91 15.56
CA LYS A 92 11.49 14.15 16.15
C LYS A 92 12.50 14.85 15.23
N GLN A 93 13.50 14.10 14.72
CA GLN A 93 14.49 14.66 13.80
C GLN A 93 13.85 15.21 12.52
N ILE A 94 12.88 14.50 11.95
CA ILE A 94 12.14 14.98 10.77
C ILE A 94 11.36 16.26 11.10
N TYR A 95 10.72 16.32 12.27
CA TYR A 95 10.02 17.53 12.69
C TYR A 95 11.00 18.71 12.84
N ASP A 96 12.14 18.51 13.48
CA ASP A 96 13.18 19.54 13.68
C ASP A 96 13.71 20.06 12.33
N LEU A 97 13.88 19.17 11.34
CA LEU A 97 14.39 19.52 10.01
C LEU A 97 13.35 20.13 9.07
N THR A 98 12.08 19.72 9.18
CA THR A 98 11.07 20.06 8.18
C THR A 98 9.91 20.91 8.73
N GLY A 99 9.68 20.89 10.04
CA GLY A 99 8.51 21.44 10.70
C GLY A 99 7.22 20.65 10.40
N MET A 100 7.31 19.42 9.90
CA MET A 100 6.16 18.60 9.49
C MET A 100 5.90 17.48 10.50
N ASN A 101 4.67 17.38 11.00
CA ASN A 101 4.26 16.34 11.94
C ASN A 101 3.88 15.05 11.23
N ILE A 102 4.46 13.94 11.67
CA ILE A 102 4.15 12.59 11.23
C ILE A 102 3.28 11.90 12.28
N GLU A 103 2.20 11.30 11.85
CA GLU A 103 1.33 10.46 12.67
C GLU A 103 1.55 8.98 12.33
N LEU A 104 1.97 8.20 13.32
CA LEU A 104 2.04 6.74 13.17
C LEU A 104 0.63 6.16 13.23
N ILE A 105 0.32 5.29 12.28
CA ILE A 105 -0.95 4.57 12.27
C ILE A 105 -0.70 3.06 12.36
N ASP A 106 -1.59 2.38 13.07
CA ASP A 106 -1.62 0.92 13.10
C ASP A 106 -2.32 0.34 11.86
N GLY A 107 -2.18 -0.96 11.66
CA GLY A 107 -2.77 -1.62 10.50
C GLY A 107 -4.30 -1.54 10.46
N LEU A 108 -4.97 -1.46 11.61
CA LEU A 108 -6.43 -1.30 11.66
C LEU A 108 -6.86 0.10 11.22
N LYS A 109 -6.14 1.13 11.64
CA LYS A 109 -6.38 2.51 11.20
C LYS A 109 -6.04 2.66 9.72
N GLU A 110 -4.95 2.06 9.25
CA GLU A 110 -4.57 2.01 7.84
C GLU A 110 -5.69 1.39 7.00
N ALA A 111 -6.18 0.20 7.37
CA ALA A 111 -7.29 -0.48 6.71
C ALA A 111 -8.60 0.36 6.71
N LYS A 112 -8.88 1.08 7.80
CA LYS A 112 -10.04 1.99 7.87
C LYS A 112 -9.91 3.17 6.91
N VAL A 113 -8.74 3.82 6.88
CA VAL A 113 -8.48 4.97 5.99
C VAL A 113 -8.60 4.56 4.52
N ILE A 114 -8.02 3.42 4.16
CA ILE A 114 -8.09 2.87 2.80
C ILE A 114 -9.56 2.57 2.43
N ALA A 115 -10.31 1.98 3.34
CA ALA A 115 -11.71 1.64 3.09
C ALA A 115 -12.64 2.85 2.92
N MET A 116 -12.33 3.99 3.56
CA MET A 116 -13.07 5.24 3.37
C MET A 116 -12.87 5.84 1.97
N GLY A 117 -11.74 5.57 1.33
CA GLY A 117 -11.41 6.05 -0.02
C GLY A 117 -12.05 5.23 -1.15
N ASN A 118 -12.66 4.10 -0.85
CA ASN A 118 -13.27 3.23 -1.85
C ASN A 118 -14.77 3.49 -1.99
N PRO A 119 -15.30 3.45 -3.22
CA PRO A 119 -16.73 3.63 -3.46
C PRO A 119 -17.51 2.36 -2.99
N ILE A 120 -17.67 2.21 -1.68
CA ILE A 120 -18.57 1.21 -1.07
C ILE A 120 -20.00 1.36 -1.64
N GLU A 121 -20.36 2.57 -2.08
CA GLU A 121 -21.65 2.88 -2.73
C GLU A 121 -21.92 2.08 -4.03
N LYS A 122 -20.91 1.40 -4.61
CA LYS A 122 -21.05 0.57 -5.82
C LYS A 122 -21.05 -0.94 -5.54
N LEU A 123 -21.08 -1.34 -4.28
CA LEU A 123 -21.08 -2.75 -3.92
C LEU A 123 -22.50 -3.32 -4.01
N ASP A 124 -22.62 -4.50 -4.60
CA ASP A 124 -23.90 -5.24 -4.61
C ASP A 124 -24.21 -5.74 -3.19
N PHE A 125 -25.41 -5.51 -2.71
CA PHE A 125 -25.85 -5.85 -1.35
C PHE A 125 -25.83 -7.37 -1.06
N ASP A 126 -25.90 -8.20 -2.10
CA ASP A 126 -26.00 -9.65 -1.98
C ASP A 126 -24.64 -10.37 -2.08
N LYS A 127 -23.52 -9.64 -1.98
CA LYS A 127 -22.18 -10.22 -2.18
C LYS A 127 -21.25 -9.94 -1.02
N THR A 128 -20.40 -10.92 -0.73
CA THR A 128 -19.29 -10.77 0.16
C THR A 128 -18.06 -10.33 -0.63
N TYR A 129 -17.35 -9.35 -0.10
CA TYR A 129 -16.13 -8.81 -0.71
C TYR A 129 -14.94 -9.05 0.20
N LEU A 130 -13.88 -9.62 -0.35
CA LEU A 130 -12.57 -9.65 0.27
C LEU A 130 -11.73 -8.53 -0.32
N TYR A 131 -11.44 -7.55 0.51
CA TYR A 131 -10.57 -6.43 0.17
C TYR A 131 -9.15 -6.73 0.62
N VAL A 132 -8.18 -6.57 -0.27
CA VAL A 132 -6.75 -6.85 -0.02
C VAL A 132 -5.92 -5.64 -0.42
N ASP A 133 -5.11 -5.12 0.50
CA ASP A 133 -4.11 -4.10 0.19
C ASP A 133 -2.70 -4.62 0.47
N VAL A 134 -1.93 -4.81 -0.58
CA VAL A 134 -0.58 -5.36 -0.50
C VAL A 134 0.43 -4.23 -0.36
N GLY A 135 0.90 -4.03 0.86
CA GLY A 135 1.95 -3.08 1.19
C GLY A 135 3.36 -3.62 1.03
N GLY A 136 4.34 -2.81 1.43
CA GLY A 136 5.75 -3.24 1.48
C GLY A 136 6.07 -4.06 2.72
N GLY A 137 5.48 -3.73 3.86
CA GLY A 137 5.74 -4.36 5.15
C GLY A 137 4.60 -5.20 5.71
N SER A 138 3.37 -4.88 5.34
CA SER A 138 2.16 -5.58 5.76
C SER A 138 1.20 -5.75 4.59
N THR A 139 0.21 -6.62 4.78
CA THR A 139 -0.94 -6.76 3.87
C THR A 139 -2.20 -6.74 4.71
N GLU A 140 -3.11 -5.85 4.35
CA GLU A 140 -4.36 -5.64 5.04
C GLU A 140 -5.48 -6.41 4.31
N PHE A 141 -6.19 -7.25 5.06
CA PHE A 141 -7.37 -7.96 4.59
C PHE A 141 -8.60 -7.40 5.29
N SER A 142 -9.66 -7.15 4.52
CA SER A 142 -10.95 -6.74 5.06
C SER A 142 -12.07 -7.48 4.37
N ILE A 143 -12.95 -8.10 5.17
CA ILE A 143 -14.19 -8.71 4.68
C ILE A 143 -15.29 -7.68 4.83
N ILE A 144 -15.98 -7.40 3.73
CA ILE A 144 -17.07 -6.44 3.67
C ILE A 144 -18.30 -7.18 3.17
N ARG A 145 -19.33 -7.25 4.03
CA ARG A 145 -20.65 -7.78 3.72
C ARG A 145 -21.67 -6.72 4.13
N MET A 146 -22.62 -6.42 3.25
CA MET A 146 -23.64 -5.42 3.58
C MET A 146 -24.55 -5.97 4.69
N GLY A 147 -24.70 -5.17 5.76
CA GLY A 147 -25.49 -5.55 6.94
C GLY A 147 -24.73 -6.26 8.06
N ASP A 148 -23.49 -6.69 7.82
CA ASP A 148 -22.62 -7.30 8.84
C ASP A 148 -21.50 -6.35 9.26
N ASP A 149 -20.96 -6.59 10.46
CA ASP A 149 -19.77 -5.89 10.93
C ASP A 149 -18.58 -6.20 10.02
N LYS A 150 -17.89 -5.14 9.62
CA LYS A 150 -16.67 -5.25 8.85
C LYS A 150 -15.56 -5.90 9.69
N LYS A 151 -15.02 -7.03 9.22
CA LYS A 151 -13.85 -7.69 9.83
C LYS A 151 -12.59 -7.32 9.06
N SER A 152 -11.55 -6.90 9.78
CA SER A 152 -10.27 -6.52 9.17
C SER A 152 -9.12 -7.07 10.01
N LYS A 153 -8.06 -7.53 9.34
CA LYS A 153 -6.81 -7.98 9.96
C LYS A 153 -5.63 -7.55 9.09
N SER A 154 -4.55 -7.10 9.73
CA SER A 154 -3.27 -6.84 9.09
C SER A 154 -2.32 -8.00 9.39
N PHE A 155 -1.65 -8.49 8.37
CA PHE A 155 -0.65 -9.54 8.48
C PHE A 155 0.74 -8.99 8.17
N ASN A 156 1.75 -9.45 8.87
CA ASN A 156 3.15 -9.04 8.69
C ASN A 156 3.79 -9.68 7.45
N ILE A 157 3.08 -9.63 6.32
CA ILE A 157 3.54 -10.05 5.01
C ILE A 157 3.43 -8.86 4.05
N GLY A 158 4.54 -8.54 3.39
CA GLY A 158 4.61 -7.44 2.44
C GLY A 158 5.76 -7.65 1.48
N THR A 159 5.73 -6.92 0.38
CA THR A 159 6.67 -7.16 -0.72
C THR A 159 8.13 -6.94 -0.33
N VAL A 160 8.43 -5.97 0.54
CA VAL A 160 9.79 -5.69 1.02
C VAL A 160 10.24 -6.74 2.05
N ARG A 161 9.32 -7.25 2.89
CA ARG A 161 9.65 -8.36 3.79
C ARG A 161 9.96 -9.63 3.00
N LEU A 162 9.18 -9.95 1.97
CA LEU A 162 9.41 -11.14 1.14
C LEU A 162 10.73 -11.11 0.39
N ILE A 163 11.12 -9.96 -0.20
CA ILE A 163 12.42 -9.82 -0.88
C ILE A 163 13.58 -10.08 0.10
N ASN A 164 13.43 -9.69 1.35
CA ASN A 164 14.47 -9.84 2.38
C ASN A 164 14.36 -11.17 3.15
N ASN A 165 13.50 -12.11 2.73
CA ASN A 165 13.28 -13.39 3.39
C ASN A 165 12.87 -13.26 4.88
N LEU A 166 12.07 -12.26 5.21
CA LEU A 166 11.61 -11.93 6.56
C LEU A 166 10.14 -12.31 6.79
N VAL A 167 9.64 -13.28 6.06
CA VAL A 167 8.28 -13.80 6.20
C VAL A 167 8.36 -15.31 6.40
N GLU A 168 7.78 -15.79 7.48
CA GLU A 168 7.64 -17.22 7.74
C GLU A 168 6.51 -17.79 6.88
N GLU A 169 6.66 -19.03 6.40
CA GLU A 169 5.63 -19.68 5.58
C GLU A 169 4.30 -19.85 6.33
N SER A 170 4.35 -19.98 7.66
CA SER A 170 3.17 -20.04 8.55
C SER A 170 2.21 -18.85 8.38
N VAL A 171 2.71 -17.67 7.97
CA VAL A 171 1.87 -16.49 7.76
C VAL A 171 0.85 -16.71 6.64
N PHE A 172 1.19 -17.51 5.62
CA PHE A 172 0.24 -17.86 4.56
C PHE A 172 -0.88 -18.78 5.08
N ASP A 173 -0.58 -19.65 6.03
CA ASP A 173 -1.57 -20.52 6.65
C ASP A 173 -2.47 -19.71 7.60
N GLU A 174 -1.90 -18.79 8.39
CA GLU A 174 -2.69 -17.85 9.18
C GLU A 174 -3.68 -17.03 8.35
N ILE A 175 -3.26 -16.58 7.15
CA ILE A 175 -4.15 -15.85 6.22
C ILE A 175 -5.30 -16.75 5.76
N LYS A 176 -4.99 -17.99 5.36
CA LYS A 176 -6.02 -18.97 4.92
C LYS A 176 -7.00 -19.28 6.04
N GLU A 177 -6.50 -19.56 7.24
CA GLU A 177 -7.31 -19.83 8.43
C GLU A 177 -8.24 -18.65 8.72
N TRP A 178 -7.69 -17.43 8.77
CA TRP A 178 -8.49 -16.23 9.02
C TRP A 178 -9.57 -16.01 7.96
N ILE A 179 -9.27 -16.27 6.67
CA ILE A 179 -10.25 -16.17 5.59
C ILE A 179 -11.35 -17.22 5.80
N ASN A 180 -11.00 -18.48 6.06
CA ASN A 180 -11.93 -19.58 6.23
C ASN A 180 -12.84 -19.39 7.46
N GLU A 181 -12.29 -18.88 8.58
CA GLU A 181 -13.07 -18.59 9.79
C GLU A 181 -14.10 -17.47 9.60
N ASN A 182 -13.86 -16.58 8.66
CA ASN A 182 -14.67 -15.35 8.50
C ASN A 182 -15.49 -15.32 7.22
N ILE A 183 -15.37 -16.32 6.35
CA ILE A 183 -16.13 -16.44 5.11
C ILE A 183 -16.74 -17.84 5.05
N GLU A 184 -18.06 -17.89 4.94
CA GLU A 184 -18.80 -19.14 4.79
C GLU A 184 -18.58 -19.76 3.41
N ASP A 185 -18.36 -21.09 3.34
CA ASP A 185 -17.99 -21.84 2.13
C ASP A 185 -18.94 -21.67 0.93
N ASN A 186 -20.19 -21.31 1.18
CA ASN A 186 -21.23 -21.22 0.15
C ASN A 186 -21.40 -19.83 -0.47
N LEU A 187 -20.59 -18.84 -0.07
CA LEU A 187 -20.74 -17.47 -0.53
C LEU A 187 -19.91 -17.19 -1.79
N LYS A 188 -20.55 -16.53 -2.77
CA LYS A 188 -19.81 -15.96 -3.92
C LYS A 188 -19.00 -14.75 -3.47
N ILE A 189 -17.69 -14.90 -3.39
CA ILE A 189 -16.77 -13.86 -2.98
C ILE A 189 -16.23 -13.11 -4.19
N LYS A 190 -16.20 -11.79 -4.08
CA LYS A 190 -15.44 -10.94 -5.00
C LYS A 190 -14.20 -10.40 -4.30
N VAL A 191 -13.04 -10.55 -4.92
CA VAL A 191 -11.78 -10.00 -4.40
C VAL A 191 -11.54 -8.63 -5.03
N PHE A 192 -11.33 -7.62 -4.18
CA PHE A 192 -10.83 -6.32 -4.55
C PHE A 192 -9.42 -6.14 -3.99
N ALA A 193 -8.48 -5.92 -4.86
CA ALA A 193 -7.12 -5.62 -4.44
C ALA A 193 -6.76 -4.17 -4.78
N THR A 194 -6.02 -3.53 -3.89
CA THR A 194 -5.51 -2.17 -4.07
C THR A 194 -4.01 -2.09 -3.85
N GLY A 195 -3.48 -0.89 -4.05
CA GLY A 195 -2.07 -0.64 -3.95
C GLY A 195 -1.36 -0.52 -5.29
N GLY A 196 -0.17 0.03 -5.23
CA GLY A 196 0.55 0.35 -6.46
C GLY A 196 1.03 -0.88 -7.24
N ASN A 197 1.12 -2.05 -6.61
CA ASN A 197 1.51 -3.28 -7.28
C ASN A 197 0.35 -3.86 -8.07
N ILE A 198 -0.85 -3.90 -7.50
CA ILE A 198 -2.02 -4.43 -8.20
C ILE A 198 -2.40 -3.59 -9.42
N ASN A 199 -2.28 -2.27 -9.34
CA ASN A 199 -2.48 -1.39 -10.51
C ASN A 199 -1.50 -1.76 -11.63
N LYS A 200 -0.23 -2.02 -11.29
CA LYS A 200 0.76 -2.43 -12.27
C LYS A 200 0.49 -3.84 -12.83
N ILE A 201 0.02 -4.77 -12.01
CA ILE A 201 -0.42 -6.11 -12.46
C ILE A 201 -1.57 -5.97 -13.45
N GLN A 202 -2.54 -5.08 -13.21
CA GLN A 202 -3.63 -4.80 -14.14
C GLN A 202 -3.12 -4.29 -15.50
N ASP A 203 -2.16 -3.37 -15.48
CA ASP A 203 -1.53 -2.86 -16.70
C ASP A 203 -0.81 -4.00 -17.47
N LEU A 204 -0.03 -4.81 -16.75
CA LEU A 204 0.76 -5.91 -17.33
C LEU A 204 -0.10 -7.04 -17.91
N THR A 205 -1.25 -7.33 -17.29
CA THR A 205 -2.23 -8.29 -17.82
C THR A 205 -3.09 -7.71 -18.93
N ARG A 206 -2.91 -6.42 -19.28
CA ARG A 206 -3.70 -5.67 -20.27
C ARG A 206 -5.20 -5.71 -19.98
N THR A 207 -5.57 -5.85 -18.71
CA THR A 207 -6.95 -5.86 -18.28
C THR A 207 -7.49 -4.43 -18.21
N LYS A 208 -8.62 -4.16 -18.87
CA LYS A 208 -9.24 -2.83 -18.84
C LYS A 208 -9.59 -2.43 -17.40
N SER A 209 -9.42 -1.14 -17.08
CA SER A 209 -9.80 -0.61 -15.77
C SER A 209 -11.25 -0.95 -15.41
N GLY A 210 -11.47 -1.39 -14.17
CA GLY A 210 -12.78 -1.82 -13.68
C GLY A 210 -13.24 -3.20 -14.14
N LYS A 211 -12.39 -3.96 -14.85
CA LYS A 211 -12.65 -5.37 -15.18
C LYS A 211 -11.84 -6.30 -14.28
N PRO A 212 -12.41 -7.44 -13.88
CA PRO A 212 -11.68 -8.41 -13.06
C PRO A 212 -10.52 -9.03 -13.84
N ILE A 213 -9.41 -9.25 -13.15
CA ILE A 213 -8.28 -10.02 -13.67
C ILE A 213 -8.53 -11.49 -13.35
N SER A 214 -8.38 -12.37 -14.34
CA SER A 214 -8.54 -13.80 -14.09
C SER A 214 -7.33 -14.36 -13.31
N TYR A 215 -7.58 -15.40 -12.51
CA TYR A 215 -6.50 -16.13 -11.83
C TYR A 215 -5.44 -16.67 -12.82
N LEU A 216 -5.88 -17.19 -13.97
CA LEU A 216 -4.97 -17.67 -14.99
C LEU A 216 -4.05 -16.56 -15.51
N SER A 217 -4.58 -15.37 -15.79
CA SER A 217 -3.76 -14.23 -16.23
C SER A 217 -2.73 -13.82 -15.19
N ILE A 218 -3.08 -13.88 -13.89
CA ILE A 218 -2.16 -13.60 -12.78
C ILE A 218 -1.06 -14.67 -12.74
N LYS A 219 -1.43 -15.95 -12.83
CA LYS A 219 -0.51 -17.10 -12.81
C LYS A 219 0.45 -17.06 -13.99
N ASP A 220 -0.03 -16.79 -15.19
CA ASP A 220 0.79 -16.68 -16.39
C ASP A 220 1.77 -15.52 -16.29
N LEU A 221 1.32 -14.36 -15.78
CA LEU A 221 2.20 -13.22 -15.54
C LEU A 221 3.29 -13.57 -14.52
N TYR A 222 2.93 -14.23 -13.42
CA TYR A 222 3.87 -14.67 -12.38
C TYR A 222 4.95 -15.57 -12.96
N ASN A 223 4.57 -16.61 -13.70
CA ASN A 223 5.51 -17.54 -14.33
C ASN A 223 6.44 -16.83 -15.33
N ASN A 224 5.88 -15.97 -16.19
CA ASN A 224 6.65 -15.17 -17.14
C ASN A 224 7.67 -14.24 -16.48
N LEU A 225 7.35 -13.69 -15.30
CA LEU A 225 8.24 -12.81 -14.56
C LEU A 225 9.34 -13.59 -13.83
N LEU A 226 9.06 -14.83 -13.37
CA LEU A 226 10.06 -15.69 -12.74
C LEU A 226 11.21 -16.04 -13.67
N GLU A 227 10.93 -16.24 -14.96
CA GLU A 227 11.92 -16.55 -15.98
C GLU A 227 12.84 -15.37 -16.35
N LYS A 228 12.58 -14.19 -15.85
CA LYS A 228 13.29 -12.96 -16.21
C LYS A 228 14.12 -12.45 -15.05
N ASP A 229 15.33 -12.00 -15.32
CA ASP A 229 16.12 -11.25 -14.36
C ASP A 229 15.55 -9.83 -14.14
N LEU A 230 16.16 -9.09 -13.22
CA LEU A 230 15.68 -7.74 -12.86
C LEU A 230 15.72 -6.78 -14.05
N THR A 231 16.81 -6.81 -14.83
CA THR A 231 17.01 -5.93 -15.99
C THR A 231 15.99 -6.25 -17.09
N ASP A 232 15.78 -7.53 -17.37
CA ASP A 232 14.76 -7.95 -18.32
C ASP A 232 13.35 -7.52 -17.93
N ARG A 233 13.02 -7.59 -16.62
CA ARG A 233 11.73 -7.10 -16.13
C ARG A 233 11.59 -5.59 -16.33
N MET A 234 12.65 -4.83 -16.09
CA MET A 234 12.66 -3.38 -16.30
C MET A 234 12.44 -3.04 -17.78
N ILE A 235 13.17 -3.68 -18.67
CA ILE A 235 13.12 -3.39 -20.12
C ILE A 235 11.82 -3.89 -20.74
N LYS A 236 11.51 -5.18 -20.57
CA LYS A 236 10.37 -5.82 -21.25
C LYS A 236 9.02 -5.33 -20.76
N TYR A 237 8.89 -5.05 -19.46
CA TYR A 237 7.63 -4.66 -18.84
C TYR A 237 7.58 -3.16 -18.46
N ASN A 238 8.59 -2.40 -18.83
CA ASN A 238 8.71 -0.98 -18.51
C ASN A 238 8.46 -0.72 -17.02
N LEU A 239 9.23 -1.43 -16.17
CA LEU A 239 9.17 -1.32 -14.72
C LEU A 239 10.33 -0.49 -14.21
N ASN A 240 10.05 0.43 -13.29
CA ASN A 240 11.12 1.06 -12.52
C ASN A 240 11.81 0.03 -11.64
N PRO A 241 13.09 0.21 -11.26
CA PRO A 241 13.85 -0.76 -10.45
C PRO A 241 13.10 -1.20 -9.19
N ASP A 242 12.51 -0.23 -8.47
CA ASP A 242 11.74 -0.43 -7.24
C ASP A 242 10.37 -1.10 -7.43
N ARG A 243 10.00 -1.39 -8.67
CA ARG A 243 8.82 -2.18 -9.06
C ARG A 243 9.22 -3.54 -9.59
N ALA A 244 10.29 -3.60 -10.36
CA ALA A 244 10.75 -4.83 -10.99
C ALA A 244 11.13 -5.91 -9.98
N ASP A 245 11.61 -5.54 -8.80
CA ASP A 245 11.95 -6.47 -7.72
C ASP A 245 10.75 -6.87 -6.85
N VAL A 246 9.79 -5.95 -6.60
CA VAL A 246 8.65 -6.21 -5.72
C VAL A 246 7.44 -6.83 -6.44
N ILE A 247 7.42 -6.87 -7.77
CA ILE A 247 6.24 -7.33 -8.52
C ILE A 247 5.98 -8.83 -8.33
N ILE A 248 7.03 -9.66 -8.29
CA ILE A 248 6.91 -11.09 -8.03
C ILE A 248 6.43 -11.36 -6.60
N PRO A 249 7.05 -10.78 -5.54
CA PRO A 249 6.51 -10.83 -4.19
C PRO A 249 5.04 -10.42 -4.08
N ALA A 250 4.63 -9.37 -4.81
CA ALA A 250 3.24 -8.91 -4.80
C ALA A 250 2.27 -9.92 -5.45
N LEU A 251 2.73 -10.67 -6.44
CA LEU A 251 1.95 -11.74 -7.08
C LEU A 251 1.91 -13.03 -6.25
N LYS A 252 2.89 -13.23 -5.34
CA LYS A 252 2.92 -14.38 -4.44
C LYS A 252 1.92 -14.25 -3.29
N ILE A 253 1.70 -13.02 -2.80
CA ILE A 253 0.68 -12.70 -1.78
C ILE A 253 -0.71 -12.82 -2.35
#